data_02a67c0a6fcf735e648a0be531c1303e
#
_entry.id   02a67c0a6fcf735e648a0be531c1303e
#
_cell.length_a   1.000
_cell.length_b   1.000
_cell.length_c   1.000
_cell.angle_alpha   90.00
_cell.angle_beta   90.00
_cell.angle_gamma   90.00
#
_symmetry.space_group_name_H-M   'P 1'
#
loop_
_entity.id
_entity.type
_entity.pdbx_description
1 polymer ?
#
loop_
_entity_poly.entity_id
_entity_poly.type
_entity_poly.pdbx_seq_one_letter_code
_entity_poly.pdbx_strand_id
1 'polypeptide(L)'
;MKKNLARALVATTLLGTLCAVPALAQETQGNWLVRARAVRLDPANKSDAIGALAVPEDAITINNKTIPEVDITYFFTPNIAAELVLTVPQKQRVTIEQSALGGPVDIGTFKHLPPTLTLQYHFLPEGTFRPYVGAGFNYTRISSTNLNVPTVGRLDLDHNSFGLAVGAGFDIKVAKNVFLNFDVKKVQIRTDVSLNGNKLSTVKVDPLLIGVGIGYRF
;
A
#
# COMPACT_ATOMS: atom_id res chain seq x y z
N MET A 1 80.15 -17.01 -28.23
CA MET A 1 79.34 -17.54 -27.15
C MET A 1 78.67 -16.39 -26.48
N LYS A 2 77.40 -16.40 -26.34
CA LYS A 2 76.39 -15.80 -25.51
C LYS A 2 75.24 -15.22 -26.31
N LYS A 3 74.12 -15.93 -26.21
CA LYS A 3 72.81 -15.62 -26.76
C LYS A 3 72.16 -14.55 -25.91
N ASN A 4 71.60 -13.52 -26.55
CA ASN A 4 70.65 -12.62 -25.88
C ASN A 4 69.30 -12.69 -26.59
N LEU A 5 68.33 -13.26 -25.94
CA LEU A 5 66.91 -13.25 -26.28
C LEU A 5 66.35 -11.86 -26.14
N ALA A 6 65.90 -11.24 -27.21
CA ALA A 6 65.05 -10.05 -27.17
C ALA A 6 63.60 -10.50 -27.07
N ARG A 7 62.91 -10.14 -25.98
CA ARG A 7 61.49 -10.31 -25.79
C ARG A 7 60.76 -9.19 -26.53
N ALA A 8 60.01 -9.55 -27.57
CA ALA A 8 59.07 -8.62 -28.21
C ALA A 8 57.82 -8.48 -27.37
N LEU A 9 57.53 -7.25 -26.94
CA LEU A 9 56.30 -6.86 -26.25
C LEU A 9 55.28 -6.49 -27.33
N VAL A 10 54.26 -7.32 -27.54
CA VAL A 10 53.13 -7.02 -28.42
C VAL A 10 52.14 -6.18 -27.62
N ALA A 11 52.07 -4.89 -27.91
CA ALA A 11 51.07 -4.00 -27.40
C ALA A 11 49.80 -4.12 -28.24
N THR A 12 48.78 -4.81 -27.74
CA THR A 12 47.49 -4.90 -28.39
C THR A 12 46.67 -3.63 -28.00
N THR A 13 46.60 -2.70 -28.94
CA THR A 13 45.71 -1.53 -28.85
C THR A 13 44.27 -1.98 -29.12
N LEU A 14 43.46 -2.11 -28.07
CA LEU A 14 41.98 -2.19 -28.20
C LEU A 14 41.45 -0.81 -28.63
N LEU A 15 41.13 -0.67 -29.91
CA LEU A 15 40.29 0.41 -30.39
C LEU A 15 38.85 0.14 -29.88
N GLY A 16 38.47 0.79 -28.78
CA GLY A 16 37.07 0.87 -28.35
C GLY A 16 36.29 1.76 -29.32
N THR A 17 35.53 1.15 -30.24
CA THR A 17 34.45 1.85 -30.96
C THR A 17 33.43 2.32 -29.98
N LEU A 18 33.47 3.62 -29.60
CA LEU A 18 32.34 4.30 -28.96
C LEU A 18 31.19 4.29 -30.00
N CYS A 19 30.25 3.36 -29.85
CA CYS A 19 28.94 3.50 -30.44
C CYS A 19 28.30 4.73 -29.80
N ALA A 20 28.29 5.86 -30.50
CA ALA A 20 27.46 7.00 -30.19
C ALA A 20 26.03 6.54 -30.30
N VAL A 21 25.43 6.16 -29.15
CA VAL A 21 24.00 5.99 -29.03
C VAL A 21 23.42 7.40 -29.31
N PRO A 22 22.53 7.56 -30.32
CA PRO A 22 21.88 8.84 -30.51
C PRO A 22 21.21 9.20 -29.19
N ALA A 23 21.55 10.36 -28.64
CA ALA A 23 20.83 10.95 -27.52
C ALA A 23 19.41 11.20 -28.04
N LEU A 24 18.53 10.22 -27.82
CA LEU A 24 17.09 10.43 -27.95
C LEU A 24 16.80 11.59 -27.01
N ALA A 25 16.29 12.67 -27.57
CA ALA A 25 15.88 13.83 -26.78
C ALA A 25 15.06 13.32 -25.60
N GLN A 26 15.60 13.47 -24.40
CA GLN A 26 14.97 13.01 -23.16
C GLN A 26 13.68 13.81 -23.06
N GLU A 27 12.55 13.17 -23.38
CA GLU A 27 11.25 13.81 -23.17
C GLU A 27 11.19 14.16 -21.70
N THR A 28 11.18 15.44 -21.38
CA THR A 28 11.01 15.91 -20.00
C THR A 28 9.64 15.46 -19.53
N GLN A 29 9.62 14.36 -18.81
CA GLN A 29 8.40 13.89 -18.16
C GLN A 29 8.07 14.87 -17.05
N GLY A 30 6.82 15.30 -16.99
CA GLY A 30 6.37 16.16 -15.91
C GLY A 30 6.56 15.51 -14.52
N ASN A 31 6.47 16.33 -13.51
CA ASN A 31 6.72 15.87 -12.13
C ASN A 31 5.49 15.29 -11.42
N TRP A 32 4.31 15.42 -12.01
CA TRP A 32 3.06 14.93 -11.44
C TRP A 32 2.58 13.67 -12.16
N LEU A 33 2.20 12.68 -11.37
CA LEU A 33 1.55 11.47 -11.85
C LEU A 33 0.28 11.25 -11.02
N VAL A 34 -0.86 11.17 -11.70
CA VAL A 34 -2.14 10.84 -11.08
C VAL A 34 -2.54 9.45 -11.54
N ARG A 35 -2.92 8.58 -10.61
CA ARG A 35 -3.41 7.24 -10.89
C ARG A 35 -4.84 7.08 -10.37
N ALA A 36 -5.67 6.37 -11.13
CA ALA A 36 -6.97 5.87 -10.68
C ALA A 36 -6.90 4.34 -10.64
N ARG A 37 -7.22 3.75 -9.50
CA ARG A 37 -7.10 2.31 -9.24
C ARG A 37 -8.40 1.69 -8.74
N ALA A 38 -8.62 0.44 -9.08
CA ALA A 38 -9.52 -0.46 -8.35
C ALA A 38 -8.65 -1.27 -7.39
N VAL A 39 -8.95 -1.17 -6.10
CA VAL A 39 -8.12 -1.77 -5.05
C VAL A 39 -8.94 -2.78 -4.26
N ARG A 40 -8.46 -4.02 -4.19
CA ARG A 40 -9.00 -5.02 -3.27
C ARG A 40 -8.38 -4.80 -1.89
N LEU A 41 -9.24 -4.55 -0.92
CA LEU A 41 -8.91 -4.43 0.48
C LEU A 41 -9.17 -5.78 1.15
N ASP A 42 -8.12 -6.37 1.72
CA ASP A 42 -8.14 -7.66 2.41
C ASP A 42 -7.65 -7.47 3.86
N PRO A 43 -8.57 -7.36 4.85
CA PRO A 43 -8.21 -7.15 6.25
C PRO A 43 -7.46 -8.35 6.82
N ALA A 44 -6.53 -8.10 7.76
CA ALA A 44 -5.81 -9.17 8.43
C ALA A 44 -6.69 -9.99 9.39
N ASN A 45 -7.81 -9.41 9.84
CA ASN A 45 -8.76 -10.04 10.75
C ASN A 45 -8.08 -10.56 12.03
N LYS A 46 -7.31 -9.69 12.68
CA LYS A 46 -6.64 -9.94 13.94
C LYS A 46 -7.27 -9.15 15.07
N SER A 47 -7.55 -9.80 16.19
CA SER A 47 -8.12 -9.16 17.38
C SER A 47 -7.65 -9.85 18.66
N ASP A 48 -7.56 -9.09 19.74
CA ASP A 48 -7.31 -9.67 21.07
C ASP A 48 -8.59 -10.36 21.57
N ALA A 49 -8.45 -11.41 22.37
CA ALA A 49 -9.58 -12.13 22.97
C ALA A 49 -10.39 -11.24 23.91
N ILE A 50 -11.72 -11.48 24.00
CA ILE A 50 -12.61 -10.84 24.96
C ILE A 50 -13.17 -11.92 25.92
N GLY A 51 -12.45 -12.19 27.02
CA GLY A 51 -12.80 -13.26 27.93
C GLY A 51 -14.20 -13.15 28.53
N ALA A 52 -14.66 -11.92 28.85
CA ALA A 52 -16.01 -11.67 29.39
C ALA A 52 -17.14 -12.05 28.43
N LEU A 53 -16.89 -12.16 27.12
CA LEU A 53 -17.86 -12.53 26.10
C LEU A 53 -17.54 -13.90 25.45
N ALA A 54 -16.56 -14.61 25.98
CA ALA A 54 -16.02 -15.86 25.42
C ALA A 54 -15.71 -15.73 23.90
N VAL A 55 -15.21 -14.57 23.49
CA VAL A 55 -14.72 -14.31 22.12
C VAL A 55 -13.24 -14.66 22.09
N PRO A 56 -12.81 -15.68 21.32
CA PRO A 56 -11.42 -16.04 21.19
C PRO A 56 -10.59 -14.94 20.48
N GLU A 57 -9.28 -15.08 20.54
CA GLU A 57 -8.36 -14.31 19.71
C GLU A 57 -8.70 -14.51 18.22
N ASP A 58 -8.59 -13.45 17.43
CA ASP A 58 -8.84 -13.46 15.97
C ASP A 58 -10.28 -13.83 15.54
N ALA A 59 -11.23 -13.86 16.47
CA ALA A 59 -12.62 -14.17 16.18
C ALA A 59 -13.46 -12.96 15.69
N ILE A 60 -12.87 -11.76 15.62
CA ILE A 60 -13.54 -10.57 15.06
C ILE A 60 -13.07 -10.39 13.63
N THR A 61 -13.99 -10.50 12.66
CA THR A 61 -13.69 -10.40 11.24
C THR A 61 -14.33 -9.17 10.60
N ILE A 62 -13.65 -8.65 9.57
CA ILE A 62 -14.07 -7.52 8.76
C ILE A 62 -14.11 -7.98 7.32
N ASN A 63 -15.16 -7.63 6.58
CA ASN A 63 -15.34 -8.10 5.22
C ASN A 63 -14.31 -7.50 4.24
N ASN A 64 -13.91 -8.30 3.26
CA ASN A 64 -13.14 -7.86 2.10
C ASN A 64 -13.97 -6.93 1.22
N LYS A 65 -13.32 -6.00 0.50
CA LYS A 65 -14.00 -5.06 -0.37
C LYS A 65 -13.11 -4.61 -1.52
N THR A 66 -13.72 -4.37 -2.69
CA THR A 66 -13.05 -3.64 -3.77
C THR A 66 -13.49 -2.17 -3.71
N ILE A 67 -12.53 -1.26 -3.75
CA ILE A 67 -12.73 0.18 -3.55
C ILE A 67 -12.06 0.98 -4.67
N PRO A 68 -12.60 2.15 -5.05
CA PRO A 68 -11.90 3.10 -5.89
C PRO A 68 -10.84 3.83 -5.08
N GLU A 69 -9.69 4.09 -5.71
CA GLU A 69 -8.58 4.83 -5.14
C GLU A 69 -8.03 5.81 -6.18
N VAL A 70 -7.61 6.97 -5.74
CA VAL A 70 -6.90 7.97 -6.55
C VAL A 70 -5.61 8.33 -5.85
N ASP A 71 -4.50 8.25 -6.59
CA ASP A 71 -3.20 8.61 -6.08
C ASP A 71 -2.64 9.81 -6.81
N ILE A 72 -2.02 10.68 -6.05
CA ILE A 72 -1.28 11.83 -6.55
C ILE A 72 0.17 11.66 -6.15
N THR A 73 1.04 11.48 -7.15
CA THR A 73 2.48 11.30 -6.95
C THR A 73 3.23 12.50 -7.50
N TYR A 74 4.12 13.07 -6.69
CA TYR A 74 5.03 14.14 -7.09
C TYR A 74 6.47 13.64 -7.10
N PHE A 75 7.16 13.78 -8.22
CA PHE A 75 8.55 13.38 -8.41
C PHE A 75 9.49 14.55 -8.08
N PHE A 76 10.26 14.42 -7.01
CA PHE A 76 11.33 15.35 -6.66
C PHE A 76 12.56 15.17 -7.57
N THR A 77 12.81 13.92 -7.95
CA THR A 77 13.83 13.49 -8.90
C THR A 77 13.22 12.39 -9.78
N PRO A 78 13.86 11.96 -10.88
CA PRO A 78 13.37 10.81 -11.65
C PRO A 78 13.11 9.55 -10.82
N ASN A 79 13.87 9.36 -9.72
CA ASN A 79 13.81 8.16 -8.89
C ASN A 79 13.07 8.35 -7.56
N ILE A 80 12.92 9.57 -7.05
CA ILE A 80 12.34 9.82 -5.72
C ILE A 80 11.04 10.59 -5.87
N ALA A 81 9.97 10.05 -5.30
CA ALA A 81 8.65 10.64 -5.35
C ALA A 81 7.92 10.53 -4.00
N ALA A 82 6.98 11.45 -3.75
CA ALA A 82 5.99 11.32 -2.70
C ALA A 82 4.63 11.00 -3.31
N GLU A 83 3.92 10.02 -2.75
CA GLU A 83 2.57 9.63 -3.16
C GLU A 83 1.58 9.90 -2.03
N LEU A 84 0.52 10.61 -2.34
CA LEU A 84 -0.67 10.76 -1.50
C LEU A 84 -1.78 9.88 -2.05
N VAL A 85 -2.22 8.92 -1.24
CA VAL A 85 -3.31 7.99 -1.55
C VAL A 85 -4.60 8.51 -0.98
N LEU A 86 -5.63 8.62 -1.80
CA LEU A 86 -6.96 9.10 -1.45
C LEU A 86 -8.02 8.09 -1.86
N THR A 87 -9.04 7.95 -1.03
CA THR A 87 -10.22 7.12 -1.33
C THR A 87 -11.47 7.74 -0.71
N VAL A 88 -12.63 7.17 -0.97
CA VAL A 88 -13.88 7.56 -0.30
C VAL A 88 -14.04 6.79 1.02
N PRO A 89 -14.81 7.30 2.00
CA PRO A 89 -15.08 6.58 3.25
C PRO A 89 -15.65 5.18 2.99
N GLN A 90 -14.96 4.14 3.45
CA GLN A 90 -15.32 2.76 3.23
C GLN A 90 -16.18 2.23 4.38
N LYS A 91 -17.40 1.76 4.06
CA LYS A 91 -18.26 1.07 5.03
C LYS A 91 -17.85 -0.39 5.11
N GLN A 92 -17.49 -0.87 6.29
CA GLN A 92 -17.11 -2.25 6.59
C GLN A 92 -18.13 -2.89 7.52
N ARG A 93 -18.33 -4.19 7.35
CA ARG A 93 -19.15 -5.02 8.22
C ARG A 93 -18.25 -5.77 9.19
N VAL A 94 -18.70 -5.90 10.43
CA VAL A 94 -17.99 -6.61 11.50
C VAL A 94 -18.81 -7.81 11.93
N THR A 95 -18.16 -8.96 11.95
CA THR A 95 -18.75 -10.23 12.40
C THR A 95 -17.92 -10.81 13.55
N ILE A 96 -18.56 -11.31 14.58
CA ILE A 96 -17.92 -12.15 15.61
C ILE A 96 -18.18 -13.61 15.19
N GLU A 97 -17.11 -14.32 14.83
CA GLU A 97 -17.19 -15.68 14.31
C GLU A 97 -17.53 -16.70 15.39
N GLN A 98 -17.12 -16.42 16.65
CA GLN A 98 -17.33 -17.28 17.79
C GLN A 98 -17.47 -16.48 19.10
N SER A 99 -18.47 -16.79 19.91
CA SER A 99 -18.71 -16.16 21.21
C SER A 99 -19.60 -17.04 22.10
N ALA A 100 -19.88 -16.58 23.30
CA ALA A 100 -20.90 -17.21 24.19
C ALA A 100 -22.30 -17.26 23.56
N LEU A 101 -22.59 -16.45 22.55
CA LEU A 101 -23.85 -16.44 21.81
C LEU A 101 -23.94 -17.48 20.70
N GLY A 102 -22.85 -18.26 20.48
CA GLY A 102 -22.75 -19.28 19.43
C GLY A 102 -21.98 -18.83 18.20
N GLY A 103 -22.32 -19.36 17.02
CA GLY A 103 -21.66 -19.14 15.73
C GLY A 103 -21.79 -17.73 15.18
N PRO A 104 -21.45 -17.48 13.88
CA PRO A 104 -21.20 -16.13 13.39
C PRO A 104 -22.34 -15.14 13.66
N VAL A 105 -22.02 -14.01 14.28
CA VAL A 105 -22.97 -12.93 14.61
C VAL A 105 -22.51 -11.64 13.93
N ASP A 106 -23.32 -11.11 13.01
CA ASP A 106 -23.11 -9.78 12.46
C ASP A 106 -23.45 -8.75 13.53
N ILE A 107 -22.47 -7.99 13.99
CA ILE A 107 -22.64 -7.00 15.05
C ILE A 107 -22.79 -5.57 14.51
N GLY A 108 -22.69 -5.38 13.18
CA GLY A 108 -22.95 -4.10 12.53
C GLY A 108 -21.83 -3.59 11.63
N THR A 109 -21.70 -2.26 11.56
CA THR A 109 -20.79 -1.63 10.58
C THR A 109 -20.12 -0.40 11.14
N PHE A 110 -18.95 -0.05 10.55
CA PHE A 110 -18.29 1.24 10.73
C PHE A 110 -17.79 1.76 9.38
N LYS A 111 -17.43 3.05 9.33
CA LYS A 111 -16.76 3.64 8.18
C LYS A 111 -15.33 4.02 8.54
N HIS A 112 -14.41 3.86 7.60
CA HIS A 112 -13.05 4.35 7.72
C HIS A 112 -12.58 5.06 6.45
N LEU A 113 -11.71 6.04 6.62
CA LEU A 113 -11.07 6.80 5.55
C LEU A 113 -9.57 6.84 5.85
N PRO A 114 -8.73 6.10 5.10
CA PRO A 114 -7.31 5.94 5.36
C PRO A 114 -6.41 6.73 4.39
N PRO A 115 -6.36 8.08 4.37
CA PRO A 115 -5.33 8.77 3.61
C PRO A 115 -3.94 8.26 4.02
N THR A 116 -3.10 8.03 3.01
CA THR A 116 -1.76 7.48 3.20
C THR A 116 -0.76 8.31 2.43
N LEU A 117 0.32 8.69 3.07
CA LEU A 117 1.44 9.41 2.46
C LEU A 117 2.68 8.50 2.46
N THR A 118 3.24 8.23 1.29
CA THR A 118 4.45 7.42 1.15
C THR A 118 5.54 8.15 0.39
N LEU A 119 6.78 7.89 0.76
CA LEU A 119 7.96 8.19 -0.05
C LEU A 119 8.28 6.95 -0.88
N GLN A 120 8.47 7.13 -2.18
CA GLN A 120 8.71 6.06 -3.14
C GLN A 120 10.08 6.20 -3.80
N TYR A 121 10.71 5.06 -4.08
CA TYR A 121 11.89 4.96 -4.93
C TYR A 121 11.55 4.17 -6.20
N HIS A 122 11.72 4.81 -7.36
CA HIS A 122 11.50 4.23 -8.69
C HIS A 122 12.83 3.80 -9.30
N PHE A 123 12.98 2.49 -9.64
CA PHE A 123 14.26 1.92 -10.06
C PHE A 123 14.62 2.23 -11.51
N LEU A 124 13.66 2.22 -12.42
CA LEU A 124 13.85 2.39 -13.87
C LEU A 124 12.97 3.54 -14.39
N PRO A 125 13.23 4.81 -14.02
CA PRO A 125 12.30 5.91 -14.24
C PRO A 125 12.06 6.23 -15.73
N GLU A 126 12.96 5.85 -16.63
CA GLU A 126 12.86 6.09 -18.07
C GLU A 126 12.44 4.84 -18.87
N GLY A 127 12.42 3.69 -18.22
CA GLY A 127 12.03 2.42 -18.84
C GLY A 127 10.54 2.34 -19.20
N THR A 128 10.18 1.37 -20.02
CA THR A 128 8.77 1.00 -20.23
C THR A 128 8.19 0.34 -18.99
N PHE A 129 8.97 -0.49 -18.30
CA PHE A 129 8.65 -1.11 -17.02
C PHE A 129 9.36 -0.34 -15.91
N ARG A 130 8.58 0.18 -14.94
CA ARG A 130 9.04 1.09 -13.87
C ARG A 130 8.64 0.55 -12.51
N PRO A 131 9.41 -0.36 -11.93
CA PRO A 131 9.14 -0.86 -10.60
C PRO A 131 9.48 0.19 -9.54
N TYR A 132 8.75 0.16 -8.43
CA TYR A 132 8.98 1.02 -7.28
C TYR A 132 8.71 0.31 -5.97
N VAL A 133 9.30 0.84 -4.92
CA VAL A 133 9.00 0.49 -3.52
C VAL A 133 8.72 1.78 -2.76
N GLY A 134 7.93 1.69 -1.70
CA GLY A 134 7.61 2.85 -0.88
C GLY A 134 7.32 2.51 0.56
N ALA A 135 7.53 3.50 1.42
CA ALA A 135 7.19 3.44 2.82
C ALA A 135 6.67 4.79 3.31
N GLY A 136 5.83 4.79 4.31
CA GLY A 136 5.25 6.03 4.82
C GLY A 136 4.27 5.82 5.96
N PHE A 137 3.36 6.77 6.11
CA PHE A 137 2.43 6.86 7.21
C PHE A 137 1.00 6.85 6.71
N ASN A 138 0.15 6.19 7.48
CA ASN A 138 -1.29 6.21 7.31
C ASN A 138 -1.94 6.90 8.50
N TYR A 139 -2.92 7.76 8.21
CA TYR A 139 -3.83 8.32 9.21
C TYR A 139 -5.24 7.90 8.84
N THR A 140 -5.86 7.03 9.65
CA THR A 140 -7.22 6.56 9.39
C THR A 140 -8.21 7.25 10.31
N ARG A 141 -9.22 7.89 9.73
CA ARG A 141 -10.39 8.37 10.47
C ARG A 141 -11.49 7.31 10.44
N ILE A 142 -11.94 6.89 11.63
CA ILE A 142 -13.04 5.96 11.82
C ILE A 142 -14.29 6.75 12.20
N SER A 143 -15.42 6.42 11.62
CA SER A 143 -16.68 7.15 11.79
C SER A 143 -17.90 6.26 11.58
N SER A 144 -19.08 6.79 11.88
CA SER A 144 -20.36 6.09 11.69
C SER A 144 -20.35 4.68 12.29
N THR A 145 -19.78 4.55 13.49
CA THR A 145 -19.76 3.29 14.23
C THR A 145 -21.17 2.94 14.66
N ASN A 146 -21.67 1.80 14.17
CA ASN A 146 -22.96 1.25 14.53
C ASN A 146 -22.77 -0.26 14.78
N LEU A 147 -22.16 -0.56 15.92
CA LEU A 147 -21.84 -1.91 16.38
C LEU A 147 -22.67 -2.20 17.62
N ASN A 148 -23.41 -3.30 17.60
CA ASN A 148 -24.26 -3.73 18.72
C ASN A 148 -24.17 -5.23 18.89
N VAL A 149 -23.74 -5.65 20.07
CA VAL A 149 -23.71 -7.08 20.43
C VAL A 149 -25.02 -7.41 21.17
N PRO A 150 -25.81 -8.38 20.70
CA PRO A 150 -27.00 -8.81 21.39
C PRO A 150 -26.71 -9.11 22.88
N THR A 151 -27.58 -8.67 23.78
CA THR A 151 -27.50 -8.83 25.24
C THR A 151 -26.38 -8.06 25.94
N VAL A 152 -25.38 -7.51 25.21
CA VAL A 152 -24.25 -6.75 25.77
C VAL A 152 -24.44 -5.24 25.60
N GLY A 153 -24.87 -4.83 24.40
CA GLY A 153 -25.08 -3.43 24.07
C GLY A 153 -24.21 -2.88 22.96
N ARG A 154 -24.17 -1.55 22.87
CA ARG A 154 -23.44 -0.83 21.81
C ARG A 154 -21.95 -0.78 22.12
N LEU A 155 -21.15 -1.07 21.09
CA LEU A 155 -19.69 -0.93 21.13
C LEU A 155 -19.27 0.38 20.47
N ASP A 156 -18.23 1.01 21.00
CA ASP A 156 -17.57 2.17 20.44
C ASP A 156 -16.18 1.79 19.93
N LEU A 157 -15.72 2.51 18.89
CA LEU A 157 -14.38 2.39 18.32
C LEU A 157 -13.62 3.70 18.49
N ASP A 158 -12.32 3.63 18.68
CA ASP A 158 -11.47 4.80 18.57
C ASP A 158 -11.61 5.44 17.20
N HIS A 159 -11.77 6.77 17.17
CA HIS A 159 -12.06 7.49 15.93
C HIS A 159 -10.85 7.70 15.02
N ASN A 160 -9.66 7.51 15.55
CA ASN A 160 -8.42 7.79 14.82
C ASN A 160 -7.43 6.63 15.00
N SER A 161 -6.77 6.28 13.90
CA SER A 161 -5.65 5.33 13.90
C SER A 161 -4.49 5.93 13.14
N PHE A 162 -3.29 5.85 13.70
CA PHE A 162 -2.06 6.23 13.03
C PHE A 162 -1.17 4.99 12.90
N GLY A 163 -0.64 4.75 11.71
CA GLY A 163 0.15 3.57 11.43
C GLY A 163 1.16 3.75 10.30
N LEU A 164 1.94 2.73 10.07
CA LEU A 164 2.90 2.67 8.97
C LEU A 164 2.26 2.07 7.72
N ALA A 165 2.79 2.44 6.56
CA ALA A 165 2.46 1.84 5.29
C ALA A 165 3.75 1.46 4.57
N VAL A 166 3.77 0.27 3.95
CA VAL A 166 4.84 -0.17 3.07
C VAL A 166 4.23 -0.81 1.83
N GLY A 167 4.86 -0.64 0.68
CA GLY A 167 4.34 -1.18 -0.56
C GLY A 167 5.37 -1.31 -1.65
N ALA A 168 4.99 -2.02 -2.68
CA ALA A 168 5.74 -2.18 -3.91
C ALA A 168 4.78 -2.25 -5.10
N GLY A 169 5.22 -1.77 -6.24
CA GLY A 169 4.42 -1.80 -7.45
C GLY A 169 5.26 -1.56 -8.69
N PHE A 170 4.56 -1.46 -9.80
CA PHE A 170 5.19 -1.09 -11.05
C PHE A 170 4.21 -0.35 -11.98
N ASP A 171 4.77 0.52 -12.80
CA ASP A 171 4.07 1.16 -13.91
C ASP A 171 4.59 0.59 -15.23
N ILE A 172 3.69 0.30 -16.18
CA ILE A 172 4.02 -0.07 -17.55
C ILE A 172 3.58 1.08 -18.47
N LYS A 173 4.54 1.72 -19.16
CA LYS A 173 4.23 2.76 -20.15
C LYS A 173 3.53 2.13 -21.36
N VAL A 174 2.27 2.50 -21.59
CA VAL A 174 1.45 1.99 -22.70
C VAL A 174 1.24 3.03 -23.80
N ALA A 175 1.35 4.31 -23.47
CA ALA A 175 1.32 5.41 -24.43
C ALA A 175 2.13 6.61 -23.90
N LYS A 176 2.20 7.69 -24.67
CA LYS A 176 2.82 8.94 -24.18
C LYS A 176 2.09 9.36 -22.91
N ASN A 177 2.85 9.47 -21.80
CA ASN A 177 2.36 9.87 -20.47
C ASN A 177 1.30 8.95 -19.82
N VAL A 178 0.92 7.82 -20.45
CA VAL A 178 -0.09 6.88 -19.92
C VAL A 178 0.57 5.59 -19.45
N PHE A 179 0.19 5.15 -18.25
CA PHE A 179 0.76 3.99 -17.57
C PHE A 179 -0.34 3.05 -17.09
N LEU A 180 -0.15 1.75 -17.24
CA LEU A 180 -0.85 0.75 -16.46
C LEU A 180 -0.08 0.55 -15.16
N ASN A 181 -0.80 0.50 -14.04
CA ASN A 181 -0.22 0.35 -12.71
C ASN A 181 -0.70 -0.91 -12.03
N PHE A 182 0.22 -1.57 -11.33
CA PHE A 182 -0.05 -2.60 -10.33
C PHE A 182 0.66 -2.24 -9.04
N ASP A 183 -0.06 -2.34 -7.91
CA ASP A 183 0.42 -1.95 -6.59
C ASP A 183 -0.02 -2.95 -5.52
N VAL A 184 0.87 -3.27 -4.59
CA VAL A 184 0.57 -4.03 -3.37
C VAL A 184 1.06 -3.23 -2.18
N LYS A 185 0.17 -2.97 -1.23
CA LYS A 185 0.45 -2.13 -0.07
C LYS A 185 -0.06 -2.78 1.21
N LYS A 186 0.76 -2.83 2.24
CA LYS A 186 0.39 -3.20 3.60
C LYS A 186 0.29 -1.95 4.44
N VAL A 187 -0.86 -1.76 5.09
CA VAL A 187 -1.15 -0.58 5.90
C VAL A 187 -1.50 -1.00 7.31
N GLN A 188 -0.94 -0.37 8.32
CA GLN A 188 -1.31 -0.59 9.71
C GLN A 188 -2.50 0.28 10.07
N ILE A 189 -3.62 -0.36 10.44
CA ILE A 189 -4.84 0.29 10.92
C ILE A 189 -5.33 -0.48 12.12
N ARG A 190 -5.33 0.15 13.29
CA ARG A 190 -5.72 -0.48 14.56
C ARG A 190 -6.70 0.42 15.28
N THR A 191 -7.65 -0.18 15.97
CA THR A 191 -8.64 0.55 16.77
C THR A 191 -8.98 -0.22 18.02
N ASP A 192 -9.15 0.49 19.12
CA ASP A 192 -9.64 -0.08 20.35
C ASP A 192 -11.17 -0.15 20.32
N VAL A 193 -11.68 -1.27 20.77
CA VAL A 193 -13.12 -1.54 20.94
C VAL A 193 -13.45 -1.35 22.41
N SER A 194 -14.44 -0.51 22.70
CA SER A 194 -14.85 -0.19 24.06
C SER A 194 -16.34 -0.42 24.28
N LEU A 195 -16.70 -0.76 25.51
CA LEU A 195 -18.06 -0.85 26.01
C LEU A 195 -18.20 0.09 27.23
N ASN A 196 -19.10 1.05 27.17
CA ASN A 196 -19.32 2.05 28.24
C ASN A 196 -18.02 2.72 28.70
N GLY A 197 -17.10 3.02 27.76
CA GLY A 197 -15.82 3.65 28.05
C GLY A 197 -14.71 2.70 28.52
N ASN A 198 -14.99 1.43 28.74
CA ASN A 198 -13.99 0.43 29.11
C ASN A 198 -13.49 -0.30 27.88
N LYS A 199 -12.18 -0.34 27.67
CA LYS A 199 -11.56 -1.08 26.58
C LYS A 199 -11.76 -2.59 26.77
N LEU A 200 -12.27 -3.25 25.71
CA LEU A 200 -12.49 -4.68 25.67
C LEU A 200 -11.42 -5.42 24.85
N SER A 201 -11.04 -4.85 23.69
CA SER A 201 -10.16 -5.50 22.73
C SER A 201 -9.50 -4.46 21.83
N THR A 202 -8.38 -4.86 21.18
CA THR A 202 -7.82 -4.12 20.04
C THR A 202 -8.04 -4.92 18.77
N VAL A 203 -8.69 -4.31 17.79
CA VAL A 203 -8.88 -4.87 16.46
C VAL A 203 -7.80 -4.34 15.52
N LYS A 204 -7.08 -5.25 14.90
CA LYS A 204 -6.01 -4.97 13.91
C LYS A 204 -6.58 -5.24 12.52
N VAL A 205 -7.08 -4.19 11.86
CA VAL A 205 -7.58 -4.28 10.49
C VAL A 205 -6.43 -4.60 9.55
N ASP A 206 -5.32 -3.90 9.71
CA ASP A 206 -4.01 -4.08 9.04
C ASP A 206 -4.17 -4.65 7.61
N PRO A 207 -4.87 -3.97 6.67
CA PRO A 207 -5.25 -4.56 5.39
C PRO A 207 -4.05 -4.75 4.46
N LEU A 208 -4.12 -5.82 3.66
CA LEU A 208 -3.38 -5.93 2.42
C LEU A 208 -4.22 -5.31 1.30
N LEU A 209 -3.65 -4.35 0.59
CA LEU A 209 -4.27 -3.65 -0.53
C LEU A 209 -3.61 -4.14 -1.81
N ILE A 210 -4.40 -4.63 -2.79
CA ILE A 210 -3.92 -5.04 -4.10
C ILE A 210 -4.67 -4.22 -5.14
N GLY A 211 -3.94 -3.35 -5.84
CA GLY A 211 -4.47 -2.37 -6.76
C GLY A 211 -4.06 -2.60 -8.21
N VAL A 212 -4.99 -2.35 -9.11
CA VAL A 212 -4.71 -2.23 -10.54
C VAL A 212 -5.36 -0.96 -11.07
N GLY A 213 -4.70 -0.27 -11.99
CA GLY A 213 -5.23 1.00 -12.47
C GLY A 213 -4.48 1.57 -13.65
N ILE A 214 -4.81 2.83 -13.93
CA ILE A 214 -4.22 3.63 -15.00
C ILE A 214 -3.69 4.93 -14.41
N GLY A 215 -2.53 5.36 -14.90
CA GLY A 215 -1.88 6.61 -14.50
C GLY A 215 -1.64 7.53 -15.69
N TYR A 216 -1.66 8.82 -15.41
CA TYR A 216 -1.27 9.86 -16.36
C TYR A 216 -0.23 10.78 -15.73
N ARG A 217 0.89 10.99 -16.43
CA ARG A 217 2.01 11.83 -15.97
C ARG A 217 2.08 13.12 -16.78
N PHE A 218 2.20 14.28 -16.12
CA PHE A 218 2.22 15.61 -16.75
C PHE A 218 3.13 16.57 -16.01
#